data_9800d616c4b9f770f238daba1eaf079a
#
_entry.id   9800d616c4b9f770f238daba1eaf079a
#
_cell.length_a   1.000
_cell.length_b   1.000
_cell.length_c   1.000
_cell.angle_alpha   90.00
_cell.angle_beta   90.00
_cell.angle_gamma   90.00
#
_symmetry.space_group_name_H-M   'P 1'
#
loop_
_entity.id
_entity.type
_entity.pdbx_description
1 polymer ?
#
loop_
_entity_poly.entity_id
_entity_poly.type
_entity_poly.pdbx_seq_one_letter_code
_entity_poly.pdbx_strand_id
1 'polypeptide(L)'
;VFRQLTGGTAGGIWVRNWTDQAESRNIRFQDCDFYKAGADEILAVWGWGSAVREVVLSGCGFYETETEKSLTAGNRPVWFITLGQSGITDVRMEHCTIWADRCEVIFHMVGDKTHAVVDNCDITLNQPDDVAGHDIRKSANPMLAQGNGRADGSTVIQNSRIVLSGDDGRRISYRLSALKGNTLEVSLGHGITGTSEVSGNTIRGRIQ
;
A
#
# COMPACT_ATOMS: atom_id res chain seq x y z
N VAL A 1 -7.02 -9.31 -17.80
CA VAL A 1 -7.59 -9.75 -16.52
C VAL A 1 -6.74 -10.87 -15.98
N PHE A 2 -5.98 -10.61 -14.94
CA PHE A 2 -5.24 -11.64 -14.21
C PHE A 2 -6.14 -12.14 -13.07
N ARG A 3 -6.74 -13.31 -13.23
CA ARG A 3 -7.59 -13.91 -12.22
C ARG A 3 -6.84 -14.96 -11.44
N GLN A 4 -6.91 -14.81 -10.12
CA GLN A 4 -6.60 -15.84 -9.13
C GLN A 4 -5.16 -16.40 -9.22
N LEU A 5 -4.23 -15.60 -8.76
CA LEU A 5 -2.90 -16.10 -8.41
C LEU A 5 -3.04 -16.88 -7.09
N THR A 6 -3.46 -18.14 -7.20
CA THR A 6 -3.54 -19.07 -6.06
C THR A 6 -2.33 -19.95 -6.05
N GLY A 7 -1.73 -20.07 -4.92
CA GLY A 7 -0.77 -21.14 -4.67
C GLY A 7 0.51 -20.67 -4.01
N GLY A 8 0.78 -21.22 -2.84
CA GLY A 8 2.04 -21.07 -2.15
C GLY A 8 2.26 -19.69 -1.54
N THR A 9 3.38 -19.51 -0.91
CA THR A 9 3.81 -18.31 -0.22
C THR A 9 4.19 -17.13 -1.12
N ALA A 10 3.82 -17.12 -2.40
CA ALA A 10 4.21 -16.10 -3.36
C ALA A 10 3.12 -15.87 -4.42
N GLY A 11 2.03 -15.24 -4.04
CA GLY A 11 0.86 -15.07 -4.90
C GLY A 11 0.69 -13.70 -5.57
N GLY A 12 1.65 -12.80 -5.52
CA GLY A 12 1.54 -11.46 -6.07
C GLY A 12 2.32 -11.23 -7.37
N ILE A 13 2.14 -10.05 -7.94
CA ILE A 13 2.98 -9.57 -9.05
C ILE A 13 4.21 -8.91 -8.47
N TRP A 14 5.36 -9.39 -8.89
CA TRP A 14 6.63 -8.90 -8.42
C TRP A 14 7.44 -8.29 -9.56
N VAL A 15 7.63 -7.00 -9.51
CA VAL A 15 8.57 -6.26 -10.34
C VAL A 15 9.83 -6.03 -9.51
N ARG A 16 10.75 -6.96 -9.57
CA ARG A 16 11.96 -6.97 -8.73
C ARG A 16 13.21 -7.06 -9.58
N ASN A 17 14.26 -6.47 -9.08
CA ASN A 17 15.60 -6.66 -9.62
C ASN A 17 16.55 -7.15 -8.53
N TRP A 18 17.13 -8.34 -8.73
CA TRP A 18 17.99 -9.03 -7.76
C TRP A 18 19.47 -8.87 -8.02
N THR A 19 19.86 -8.32 -9.17
CA THR A 19 21.26 -8.26 -9.58
C THR A 19 21.80 -6.84 -9.50
N ASP A 20 23.06 -6.69 -9.12
CA ASP A 20 23.73 -5.40 -9.01
C ASP A 20 24.08 -4.77 -10.38
N GLN A 21 23.84 -5.46 -11.47
CA GLN A 21 24.36 -5.10 -12.79
C GLN A 21 23.33 -4.67 -13.82
N ALA A 22 22.04 -4.89 -13.58
CA ALA A 22 21.00 -4.57 -14.54
C ALA A 22 19.92 -3.69 -13.92
N GLU A 23 19.48 -2.69 -14.64
CA GLU A 23 18.37 -1.84 -14.25
C GLU A 23 17.10 -2.28 -14.99
N SER A 24 15.99 -2.39 -14.27
CA SER A 24 14.66 -2.60 -14.86
C SER A 24 13.97 -1.25 -14.99
N ARG A 25 13.50 -0.90 -16.19
CA ARG A 25 12.83 0.37 -16.44
C ARG A 25 11.74 0.30 -17.51
N ASN A 26 10.93 1.34 -17.58
CA ASN A 26 9.84 1.48 -18.56
C ASN A 26 8.79 0.37 -18.48
N ILE A 27 8.39 -0.02 -17.27
CA ILE A 27 7.37 -1.05 -17.06
C ILE A 27 6.01 -0.38 -16.89
N ARG A 28 5.04 -0.80 -17.69
CA ARG A 28 3.70 -0.22 -17.66
C ARG A 28 2.64 -1.29 -17.49
N PHE A 29 1.74 -1.06 -16.56
CA PHE A 29 0.47 -1.76 -16.42
C PHE A 29 -0.64 -0.76 -16.65
N GLN A 30 -1.50 -1.05 -17.59
CA GLN A 30 -2.61 -0.17 -17.92
C GLN A 30 -3.91 -0.96 -17.98
N ASP A 31 -4.95 -0.46 -17.33
CA ASP A 31 -6.30 -0.99 -17.33
C ASP A 31 -6.35 -2.50 -16.99
N CYS A 32 -5.56 -2.90 -15.99
CA CYS A 32 -5.43 -4.28 -15.55
C CYS A 32 -6.07 -4.48 -14.17
N ASP A 33 -6.83 -5.56 -14.01
CA ASP A 33 -7.38 -5.94 -12.72
C ASP A 33 -6.61 -7.13 -12.13
N PHE A 34 -6.26 -7.00 -10.87
CA PHE A 34 -5.52 -7.98 -10.09
C PHE A 34 -6.36 -8.42 -8.90
N TYR A 35 -6.55 -9.72 -8.76
CA TYR A 35 -7.33 -10.31 -7.70
C TYR A 35 -6.48 -11.29 -6.92
N LYS A 36 -6.46 -11.16 -5.62
CA LYS A 36 -5.66 -11.98 -4.74
C LYS A 36 -6.41 -12.47 -3.52
N ALA A 37 -6.18 -13.72 -3.15
CA ALA A 37 -6.52 -14.30 -1.87
C ALA A 37 -5.25 -14.83 -1.20
N GLY A 38 -5.04 -14.55 0.09
CA GLY A 38 -3.94 -15.09 0.88
C GLY A 38 -2.99 -14.07 1.49
N ALA A 39 -1.91 -14.55 2.09
CA ALA A 39 -1.07 -13.80 3.03
C ALA A 39 -0.03 -12.87 2.39
N ASP A 40 0.27 -13.03 1.11
CA ASP A 40 1.34 -12.25 0.48
C ASP A 40 0.83 -10.96 -0.17
N GLU A 41 1.75 -10.07 -0.54
CA GLU A 41 1.48 -8.84 -1.26
C GLU A 41 0.82 -9.10 -2.61
N ILE A 42 -0.16 -8.27 -2.99
CA ILE A 42 -0.76 -8.34 -4.34
C ILE A 42 0.20 -7.76 -5.39
N LEU A 43 0.98 -6.76 -5.00
CA LEU A 43 1.97 -6.10 -5.84
C LEU A 43 3.22 -5.79 -5.03
N ALA A 44 4.37 -6.06 -5.60
CA ALA A 44 5.65 -5.63 -5.06
C ALA A 44 6.55 -5.06 -6.16
N VAL A 45 6.92 -3.78 -6.04
CA VAL A 45 7.83 -3.08 -6.94
C VAL A 45 9.02 -2.57 -6.15
N TRP A 46 10.19 -3.18 -6.34
CA TRP A 46 11.40 -2.73 -5.65
C TRP A 46 12.69 -3.31 -6.23
N GLY A 47 13.79 -2.55 -6.12
CA GLY A 47 15.12 -3.01 -6.42
C GLY A 47 15.81 -3.59 -5.19
N TRP A 48 16.63 -4.62 -5.33
CA TRP A 48 17.47 -5.14 -4.26
C TRP A 48 18.91 -4.61 -4.35
N GLY A 49 19.62 -4.91 -5.39
CA GLY A 49 20.97 -4.43 -5.64
C GLY A 49 21.05 -3.36 -6.73
N SER A 50 20.10 -3.34 -7.65
CA SER A 50 20.01 -2.36 -8.72
C SER A 50 18.67 -1.63 -8.74
N ALA A 51 18.50 -0.73 -9.69
CA ALA A 51 17.32 0.12 -9.78
C ALA A 51 16.14 -0.55 -10.48
N VAL A 52 14.94 -0.26 -10.00
CA VAL A 52 13.66 -0.43 -10.70
C VAL A 52 13.08 0.95 -10.92
N ARG A 53 13.00 1.40 -12.17
CA ARG A 53 12.61 2.78 -12.50
C ARG A 53 11.48 2.85 -13.50
N GLU A 54 10.79 3.99 -13.48
CA GLU A 54 9.77 4.31 -14.47
C GLU A 54 8.68 3.23 -14.55
N VAL A 55 8.27 2.72 -13.38
CA VAL A 55 7.13 1.80 -13.29
C VAL A 55 5.86 2.62 -13.17
N VAL A 56 4.94 2.43 -14.10
CA VAL A 56 3.66 3.14 -14.11
C VAL A 56 2.52 2.12 -14.08
N LEU A 57 1.62 2.31 -13.12
CA LEU A 57 0.36 1.58 -13.03
C LEU A 57 -0.77 2.59 -13.20
N SER A 58 -1.51 2.49 -14.28
CA SER A 58 -2.57 3.46 -14.62
C SER A 58 -3.90 2.75 -14.88
N GLY A 59 -4.98 3.23 -14.27
CA GLY A 59 -6.32 2.65 -14.43
C GLY A 59 -6.44 1.21 -13.93
N CYS A 60 -5.56 0.77 -13.03
CA CYS A 60 -5.53 -0.61 -12.58
C CYS A 60 -6.39 -0.83 -11.32
N GLY A 61 -6.95 -2.02 -11.18
CA GLY A 61 -7.67 -2.48 -10.00
C GLY A 61 -6.84 -3.50 -9.20
N PHE A 62 -6.80 -3.33 -7.88
CA PHE A 62 -6.15 -4.25 -6.94
C PHE A 62 -7.16 -4.65 -5.88
N TYR A 63 -7.57 -5.91 -5.91
CA TYR A 63 -8.66 -6.39 -5.08
C TYR A 63 -8.24 -7.60 -4.26
N GLU A 64 -8.43 -7.51 -2.95
CA GLU A 64 -8.36 -8.67 -2.09
C GLU A 64 -9.68 -9.46 -2.21
N THR A 65 -9.57 -10.73 -2.56
CA THR A 65 -10.70 -11.64 -2.61
C THR A 65 -10.64 -12.58 -1.43
N GLU A 66 -11.64 -12.52 -0.55
CA GLU A 66 -11.74 -13.43 0.58
C GLU A 66 -12.08 -14.84 0.14
N THR A 67 -11.38 -15.81 0.71
CA THR A 67 -11.91 -17.14 0.91
C THR A 67 -11.88 -17.40 2.42
N GLU A 68 -12.89 -18.07 2.97
CA GLU A 68 -12.97 -18.39 4.41
C GLU A 68 -11.69 -19.04 4.97
N LYS A 69 -10.91 -19.69 4.13
CA LYS A 69 -9.64 -20.34 4.49
C LYS A 69 -8.45 -19.38 4.59
N SER A 70 -8.50 -18.23 3.97
CA SER A 70 -7.39 -17.24 4.01
C SER A 70 -7.37 -16.43 5.31
N LEU A 71 -8.37 -16.58 6.14
CA LEU A 71 -8.63 -15.74 7.31
C LEU A 71 -8.14 -16.33 8.62
N THR A 72 -7.46 -17.46 8.60
CA THR A 72 -6.85 -18.02 9.81
C THR A 72 -5.72 -17.12 10.30
N ALA A 73 -5.63 -16.96 11.61
CA ALA A 73 -4.54 -16.24 12.25
C ALA A 73 -3.18 -16.64 11.66
N GLY A 74 -2.45 -15.69 11.13
CA GLY A 74 -1.14 -15.91 10.46
C GLY A 74 -1.16 -15.88 8.92
N ASN A 75 -2.32 -15.83 8.27
CA ASN A 75 -2.43 -15.80 6.80
C ASN A 75 -2.88 -14.43 6.27
N ARG A 76 -2.45 -13.35 6.89
CA ARG A 76 -2.75 -11.99 6.44
C ARG A 76 -1.56 -11.36 5.78
N PRO A 77 -1.76 -10.60 4.69
CA PRO A 77 -0.70 -9.74 4.23
C PRO A 77 -0.43 -8.67 5.29
N VAL A 78 0.80 -8.58 5.74
CA VAL A 78 1.25 -7.44 6.53
C VAL A 78 1.19 -6.20 5.62
N TRP A 79 1.63 -6.35 4.39
CA TRP A 79 1.59 -5.32 3.36
C TRP A 79 0.77 -5.79 2.17
N PHE A 80 -0.15 -4.94 1.71
CA PHE A 80 -0.96 -5.26 0.53
C PHE A 80 -0.24 -4.92 -0.77
N ILE A 81 0.36 -3.73 -0.81
CA ILE A 81 1.16 -3.24 -1.94
C ILE A 81 2.50 -2.72 -1.40
N THR A 82 3.60 -3.23 -1.91
CA THR A 82 4.95 -2.74 -1.62
C THR A 82 5.48 -1.92 -2.80
N LEU A 83 5.74 -0.64 -2.56
CA LEU A 83 6.32 0.29 -3.53
C LEU A 83 7.67 0.80 -3.00
N GLY A 84 8.69 -0.04 -3.06
CA GLY A 84 10.02 0.22 -2.52
C GLY A 84 10.27 -0.41 -1.16
N GLN A 85 11.36 -1.14 -1.07
CA GLN A 85 11.84 -1.78 0.15
C GLN A 85 13.35 -1.58 0.33
N SER A 86 14.12 -1.79 -0.71
CA SER A 86 15.57 -1.56 -0.75
C SER A 86 15.98 -1.17 -2.16
N GLY A 87 17.15 -0.53 -2.30
CA GLY A 87 17.61 -0.04 -3.59
C GLY A 87 16.80 1.15 -4.13
N ILE A 88 17.07 1.50 -5.39
CA ILE A 88 16.37 2.59 -6.06
C ILE A 88 15.05 2.08 -6.62
N THR A 89 13.97 2.69 -6.22
CA THR A 89 12.63 2.38 -6.74
C THR A 89 11.95 3.67 -7.19
N ASP A 90 11.48 3.69 -8.43
CA ASP A 90 10.71 4.80 -8.99
C ASP A 90 9.42 4.25 -9.59
N VAL A 91 8.31 4.56 -8.93
CA VAL A 91 7.00 3.99 -9.25
C VAL A 91 5.89 5.01 -9.09
N ARG A 92 4.95 5.01 -10.02
CA ARG A 92 3.75 5.83 -9.99
C ARG A 92 2.51 4.96 -10.18
N MET A 93 1.57 5.12 -9.27
CA MET A 93 0.20 4.61 -9.39
C MET A 93 -0.74 5.78 -9.61
N GLU A 94 -1.54 5.74 -10.67
CA GLU A 94 -2.48 6.79 -11.00
C GLU A 94 -3.81 6.24 -11.49
N HIS A 95 -4.91 6.87 -11.06
CA HIS A 95 -6.27 6.46 -11.43
C HIS A 95 -6.57 4.99 -11.11
N CYS A 96 -5.94 4.45 -10.06
CA CYS A 96 -6.11 3.06 -9.66
C CYS A 96 -7.20 2.91 -8.61
N THR A 97 -7.86 1.75 -8.61
CA THR A 97 -8.77 1.33 -7.54
C THR A 97 -8.08 0.29 -6.67
N ILE A 98 -8.01 0.53 -5.39
CA ILE A 98 -7.41 -0.37 -4.40
C ILE A 98 -8.46 -0.74 -3.37
N TRP A 99 -8.78 -2.00 -3.27
CA TRP A 99 -9.69 -2.51 -2.26
C TRP A 99 -9.00 -3.63 -1.48
N ALA A 100 -8.58 -3.30 -0.28
CA ALA A 100 -7.97 -4.23 0.66
C ALA A 100 -8.96 -4.54 1.79
N ASP A 101 -9.02 -5.79 2.16
CA ASP A 101 -9.76 -6.28 3.31
C ASP A 101 -8.78 -7.01 4.23
N ARG A 102 -8.67 -6.55 5.49
CA ARG A 102 -7.86 -7.21 6.54
C ARG A 102 -6.32 -7.20 6.37
N CYS A 103 -5.73 -6.37 5.57
CA CYS A 103 -4.28 -6.16 5.63
C CYS A 103 -3.89 -5.21 6.78
N GLU A 104 -2.64 -5.30 7.25
CA GLU A 104 -2.16 -4.35 8.27
C GLU A 104 -1.85 -2.98 7.66
N VAL A 105 -1.22 -2.97 6.49
CA VAL A 105 -0.80 -1.77 5.78
C VAL A 105 -1.12 -1.90 4.30
N ILE A 106 -1.83 -0.92 3.73
CA ILE A 106 -2.09 -0.93 2.28
C ILE A 106 -0.80 -0.69 1.52
N PHE A 107 -0.08 0.39 1.81
CA PHE A 107 1.14 0.75 1.11
C PHE A 107 2.38 0.67 1.99
N HIS A 108 3.31 -0.18 1.64
CA HIS A 108 4.65 -0.22 2.18
C HIS A 108 5.61 0.48 1.22
N MET A 109 6.05 1.69 1.59
CA MET A 109 6.86 2.59 0.76
C MET A 109 8.17 2.91 1.47
N VAL A 110 8.92 1.89 1.86
CA VAL A 110 10.17 2.07 2.60
C VAL A 110 11.38 1.89 1.68
N GLY A 111 12.50 2.44 2.08
CA GLY A 111 13.73 2.38 1.30
C GLY A 111 14.31 3.78 1.10
N ASP A 112 15.61 3.91 1.28
CA ASP A 112 16.29 5.21 1.32
C ASP A 112 16.23 5.98 0.00
N LYS A 113 15.99 5.27 -1.11
CA LYS A 113 15.96 5.82 -2.46
C LYS A 113 14.65 5.47 -3.18
N THR A 114 13.56 5.44 -2.42
CA THR A 114 12.23 5.15 -2.95
C THR A 114 11.56 6.45 -3.36
N HIS A 115 11.14 6.52 -4.62
CA HIS A 115 10.26 7.53 -5.18
C HIS A 115 8.95 6.85 -5.57
N ALA A 116 7.95 6.94 -4.71
CA ALA A 116 6.66 6.31 -4.91
C ALA A 116 5.55 7.35 -4.82
N VAL A 117 4.75 7.47 -5.86
CA VAL A 117 3.62 8.40 -5.94
C VAL A 117 2.33 7.62 -6.18
N VAL A 118 1.37 7.82 -5.31
CA VAL A 118 -0.01 7.36 -5.48
C VAL A 118 -0.88 8.59 -5.71
N ASP A 119 -1.48 8.71 -6.88
CA ASP A 119 -2.13 9.92 -7.35
C ASP A 119 -3.51 9.61 -7.93
N ASN A 120 -4.52 10.37 -7.51
CA ASN A 120 -5.87 10.27 -8.03
C ASN A 120 -6.44 8.84 -8.02
N CYS A 121 -6.25 8.13 -6.92
CA CYS A 121 -6.70 6.77 -6.70
C CYS A 121 -7.93 6.70 -5.79
N ASP A 122 -8.73 5.64 -5.94
CA ASP A 122 -9.79 5.27 -5.00
C ASP A 122 -9.32 4.11 -4.12
N ILE A 123 -9.16 4.37 -2.83
CA ILE A 123 -8.51 3.46 -1.90
C ILE A 123 -9.47 3.12 -0.77
N THR A 124 -9.79 1.85 -0.62
CA THR A 124 -10.64 1.35 0.46
C THR A 124 -9.92 0.28 1.25
N LEU A 125 -9.86 0.47 2.56
CA LEU A 125 -9.47 -0.55 3.52
C LEU A 125 -10.66 -0.82 4.43
N ASN A 126 -11.22 -2.01 4.31
CA ASN A 126 -12.29 -2.48 5.17
C ASN A 126 -11.72 -3.51 6.15
N GLN A 127 -11.59 -3.13 7.42
CA GLN A 127 -11.08 -4.03 8.45
C GLN A 127 -12.17 -4.32 9.48
N PRO A 128 -12.77 -5.50 9.45
CA PRO A 128 -13.72 -5.90 10.48
C PRO A 128 -13.03 -6.10 11.84
N ASP A 129 -13.78 -5.80 12.91
CA ASP A 129 -13.28 -5.77 14.29
C ASP A 129 -12.88 -7.15 14.84
N ASP A 130 -13.36 -8.21 14.23
CA ASP A 130 -13.42 -9.57 14.81
C ASP A 130 -12.45 -10.57 14.17
N VAL A 131 -11.35 -10.13 13.66
CA VAL A 131 -10.41 -11.11 13.11
C VAL A 131 -9.78 -11.95 14.21
N ALA A 132 -10.32 -13.13 14.35
CA ALA A 132 -9.93 -14.08 15.38
C ALA A 132 -8.41 -14.32 15.43
N GLY A 133 -7.80 -14.01 16.57
CA GLY A 133 -6.42 -14.37 16.90
C GLY A 133 -5.36 -13.36 16.50
N HIS A 134 -5.68 -12.25 15.83
CA HIS A 134 -4.72 -11.20 15.56
C HIS A 134 -5.21 -9.85 16.10
N ASP A 135 -4.59 -9.39 17.14
CA ASP A 135 -4.85 -8.05 17.69
C ASP A 135 -4.08 -7.00 16.88
N ILE A 136 -4.66 -6.61 15.75
CA ILE A 136 -4.08 -5.55 14.90
C ILE A 136 -4.03 -4.20 15.61
N ARG A 137 -4.75 -4.00 16.71
CA ARG A 137 -4.66 -2.80 17.55
C ARG A 137 -3.27 -2.65 18.17
N LYS A 138 -2.52 -3.73 18.30
CA LYS A 138 -1.13 -3.71 18.79
C LYS A 138 -0.10 -3.49 17.69
N SER A 139 -0.51 -3.51 16.42
CA SER A 139 0.40 -3.20 15.32
C SER A 139 0.85 -1.74 15.41
N ALA A 140 2.16 -1.51 15.39
CA ALA A 140 2.72 -0.17 15.29
C ALA A 140 2.62 0.41 13.87
N ASN A 141 2.13 -0.38 12.91
CA ASN A 141 2.08 -0.04 11.50
C ASN A 141 0.84 0.80 11.16
N PRO A 142 0.97 1.74 10.22
CA PRO A 142 -0.17 2.52 9.73
C PRO A 142 -1.11 1.65 8.90
N MET A 143 -2.39 2.00 8.89
CA MET A 143 -3.40 1.30 8.06
C MET A 143 -3.25 1.65 6.58
N LEU A 144 -3.00 2.91 6.26
CA LEU A 144 -2.91 3.36 4.87
C LEU A 144 -1.50 3.17 4.32
N ALA A 145 -0.50 3.76 4.95
CA ALA A 145 0.83 3.78 4.38
C ALA A 145 1.95 3.91 5.40
N GLN A 146 3.04 3.24 5.13
CA GLN A 146 4.31 3.36 5.81
C GLN A 146 5.39 3.83 4.85
N GLY A 147 6.00 4.96 5.14
CA GLY A 147 7.19 5.48 4.47
C GLY A 147 8.44 5.35 5.35
N ASN A 148 9.58 5.81 4.85
CA ASN A 148 10.85 5.79 5.58
C ASN A 148 11.17 7.10 6.33
N GLY A 149 10.46 8.17 6.04
CA GLY A 149 10.67 9.49 6.68
C GLY A 149 11.97 10.18 6.29
N ARG A 150 12.66 9.73 5.24
CA ARG A 150 13.94 10.29 4.83
C ARG A 150 13.81 11.31 3.70
N ALA A 151 14.72 12.27 3.70
CA ALA A 151 14.71 13.38 2.74
C ALA A 151 15.05 12.97 1.29
N ASP A 152 15.73 11.84 1.11
CA ASP A 152 16.23 11.42 -0.20
C ASP A 152 15.21 10.60 -0.99
N GLY A 153 14.14 10.14 -0.35
CA GLY A 153 13.02 9.46 -0.98
C GLY A 153 11.78 10.34 -1.01
N SER A 154 10.94 10.14 -2.01
CA SER A 154 9.65 10.82 -2.12
C SER A 154 8.53 9.79 -2.09
N THR A 155 7.86 9.67 -0.95
CA THR A 155 6.71 8.78 -0.78
C THR A 155 5.46 9.63 -0.58
N VAL A 156 4.65 9.73 -1.63
CA VAL A 156 3.55 10.70 -1.71
C VAL A 156 2.25 9.99 -2.00
N ILE A 157 1.19 10.35 -1.26
CA ILE A 157 -0.21 10.01 -1.59
C ILE A 157 -0.96 11.32 -1.76
N GLN A 158 -1.54 11.52 -2.94
CA GLN A 158 -2.18 12.77 -3.27
C GLN A 158 -3.47 12.60 -4.10
N ASN A 159 -4.34 13.62 -4.01
CA ASN A 159 -5.54 13.77 -4.82
C ASN A 159 -6.47 12.54 -4.82
N SER A 160 -6.38 11.72 -3.80
CA SER A 160 -7.02 10.41 -3.75
C SER A 160 -8.22 10.41 -2.81
N ARG A 161 -9.22 9.57 -3.10
CA ARG A 161 -10.28 9.24 -2.17
C ARG A 161 -9.83 8.05 -1.34
N ILE A 162 -9.91 8.17 -0.02
CA ILE A 162 -9.40 7.18 0.91
C ILE A 162 -10.48 6.87 1.95
N VAL A 163 -10.91 5.62 2.01
CA VAL A 163 -11.89 5.13 2.98
C VAL A 163 -11.21 4.11 3.88
N LEU A 164 -11.15 4.41 5.17
CA LEU A 164 -10.59 3.52 6.19
C LEU A 164 -11.66 3.19 7.21
N SER A 165 -12.08 1.94 7.28
CA SER A 165 -12.99 1.42 8.30
C SER A 165 -12.25 0.51 9.27
N GLY A 166 -12.75 0.39 10.49
CA GLY A 166 -12.15 -0.43 11.55
C GLY A 166 -11.92 0.35 12.85
N ASP A 167 -11.27 -0.31 13.79
CA ASP A 167 -11.12 0.12 15.19
C ASP A 167 -10.29 1.38 15.42
N ASP A 168 -10.52 1.96 16.60
CA ASP A 168 -9.82 3.11 17.16
C ASP A 168 -8.30 2.96 17.29
N GLY A 169 -7.59 4.09 17.22
CA GLY A 169 -6.20 4.20 17.64
C GLY A 169 -5.15 3.80 16.62
N ARG A 170 -5.53 3.59 15.37
CA ARG A 170 -4.58 3.29 14.28
C ARG A 170 -4.05 4.55 13.62
N ARG A 171 -3.00 4.38 12.82
CA ARG A 171 -2.41 5.49 12.08
C ARG A 171 -2.90 5.50 10.64
N ILE A 172 -3.21 6.67 10.10
CA ILE A 172 -3.46 6.84 8.67
C ILE A 172 -2.14 6.68 7.92
N SER A 173 -1.10 7.36 8.40
CA SER A 173 0.20 7.31 7.77
C SER A 173 1.33 7.40 8.80
N TYR A 174 2.46 6.81 8.43
CA TYR A 174 3.68 6.84 9.22
C TYR A 174 4.88 7.13 8.32
N ARG A 175 5.53 8.28 8.57
CA ARG A 175 6.76 8.69 7.85
C ARG A 175 6.64 8.77 6.33
N LEU A 176 5.51 9.22 5.80
CA LEU A 176 5.42 9.63 4.39
C LEU A 176 6.14 10.96 4.16
N SER A 177 6.57 11.20 2.94
CA SER A 177 7.02 12.52 2.52
C SER A 177 5.86 13.49 2.42
N ALA A 178 4.74 13.06 1.83
CA ALA A 178 3.55 13.90 1.76
C ALA A 178 2.24 13.10 1.72
N LEU A 179 1.21 13.71 2.34
CA LEU A 179 -0.19 13.33 2.25
C LEU A 179 -0.98 14.59 1.94
N LYS A 180 -1.40 14.80 0.68
CA LYS A 180 -1.94 16.09 0.23
C LYS A 180 -3.10 16.00 -0.76
N GLY A 181 -4.05 16.94 -0.61
CA GLY A 181 -5.20 17.05 -1.53
C GLY A 181 -6.16 15.87 -1.50
N ASN A 182 -6.10 15.00 -0.49
CA ASN A 182 -6.93 13.81 -0.42
C ASN A 182 -8.28 14.07 0.25
N THR A 183 -9.27 13.24 -0.07
CA THR A 183 -10.50 13.12 0.71
C THR A 183 -10.44 11.83 1.52
N LEU A 184 -10.35 11.95 2.85
CA LEU A 184 -10.27 10.84 3.78
C LEU A 184 -11.59 10.66 4.52
N GLU A 185 -12.17 9.48 4.43
CA GLU A 185 -13.31 9.03 5.23
C GLU A 185 -12.80 7.99 6.23
N VAL A 186 -12.76 8.35 7.51
CA VAL A 186 -12.19 7.50 8.57
C VAL A 186 -13.24 7.24 9.65
N SER A 187 -13.41 5.98 10.01
CA SER A 187 -14.44 5.59 10.98
C SER A 187 -14.13 6.09 12.38
N LEU A 188 -12.91 6.00 12.88
CA LEU A 188 -12.56 6.42 14.24
C LEU A 188 -11.04 6.69 14.40
N GLY A 189 -10.70 7.76 15.15
CA GLY A 189 -9.45 7.95 15.90
C GLY A 189 -8.10 7.68 15.23
N HIS A 190 -7.98 7.85 13.92
CA HIS A 190 -6.76 7.55 13.19
C HIS A 190 -5.80 8.74 13.17
N GLY A 191 -4.54 8.50 13.51
CA GLY A 191 -3.51 9.54 13.57
C GLY A 191 -2.58 9.55 12.36
N ILE A 192 -2.03 10.73 12.05
CA ILE A 192 -0.95 10.93 11.10
C ILE A 192 0.34 11.15 11.89
N THR A 193 1.37 10.35 11.64
CA THR A 193 2.60 10.42 12.43
C THR A 193 3.84 10.49 11.53
N GLY A 194 4.71 11.47 11.79
CA GLY A 194 6.00 11.60 11.11
C GLY A 194 5.92 11.86 9.61
N THR A 195 4.76 12.25 9.09
CA THR A 195 4.58 12.66 7.69
C THR A 195 5.04 14.11 7.56
N SER A 196 5.92 14.38 6.60
CA SER A 196 6.60 15.68 6.49
C SER A 196 5.69 16.79 6.00
N GLU A 197 4.79 16.48 5.07
CA GLU A 197 3.80 17.42 4.54
C GLU A 197 2.39 16.84 4.65
N VAL A 198 1.50 17.56 5.32
CA VAL A 198 0.06 17.23 5.39
C VAL A 198 -0.71 18.48 5.01
N SER A 199 -1.22 18.55 3.79
CA SER A 199 -1.82 19.77 3.27
C SER A 199 -3.01 19.51 2.35
N GLY A 200 -3.98 20.43 2.35
CA GLY A 200 -5.12 20.42 1.44
C GLY A 200 -6.06 19.21 1.55
N ASN A 201 -5.93 18.38 2.59
CA ASN A 201 -6.79 17.22 2.75
C ASN A 201 -8.15 17.61 3.34
N THR A 202 -9.20 16.97 2.84
CA THR A 202 -10.53 17.00 3.45
C THR A 202 -10.73 15.72 4.24
N ILE A 203 -11.04 15.85 5.54
CA ILE A 203 -11.17 14.71 6.43
C ILE A 203 -12.57 14.64 6.98
N ARG A 204 -13.23 13.51 6.78
CA ARG A 204 -14.55 13.19 7.32
C ARG A 204 -14.41 12.05 8.32
N GLY A 205 -14.77 12.28 9.55
CA GLY A 205 -14.62 11.31 10.63
C GLY A 205 -13.94 11.91 11.86
N ARG A 206 -13.48 11.07 12.77
CA ARG A 206 -12.75 11.51 13.96
C ARG A 206 -11.25 11.26 13.78
N ILE A 207 -10.48 12.32 13.85
CA ILE A 207 -9.03 12.26 14.00
C ILE A 207 -8.71 12.63 15.45
N GLN A 208 -7.86 11.84 16.05
CA GLN A 208 -7.24 12.16 17.34
C GLN A 208 -5.87 12.76 17.12
#